data_4589382c0d4ab2696de82bb9cd73e4a5
#
_entry.id   4589382c0d4ab2696de82bb9cd73e4a5
#
_cell.length_a   1.000
_cell.length_b   1.000
_cell.length_c   1.000
_cell.angle_alpha   90.00
_cell.angle_beta   90.00
_cell.angle_gamma   90.00
#
_symmetry.space_group_name_H-M   'P 1'
#
loop_
_entity.id
_entity.type
_entity.pdbx_description
1 polymer ?
#
loop_
_entity_poly.entity_id
_entity_poly.type
_entity_poly.pdbx_seq_one_letter_code
_entity_poly.pdbx_strand_id
1 'polypeptide(L)'
;FNGYLMINQLAGGDIDNLQPGLDFFKKLKDCGNLTTVDVTDGTIDSGQTGVVMDWTYNQASYQKSLKEKGVNWKYKTFKNAQVVSYYNQAINVDAPHPAAARLWEEYLYSADAQNEWFKGGANPVLLDSMKEDGTVDQDTLKSAITIEGDPVSYTNEDSTRITEWLQNNWDKTIGN
;
A
#
# COMPACT_ATOMS: atom_id res chain seq x y z
N PHE A 1 8.91 3.32 -2.70
CA PHE A 1 8.75 4.56 -1.94
C PHE A 1 7.99 4.30 -0.62
N ASN A 2 6.69 3.95 -0.65
CA ASN A 2 5.87 3.82 0.56
C ASN A 2 6.33 2.71 1.51
N GLY A 3 6.76 1.56 1.00
CA GLY A 3 7.36 0.51 1.82
C GLY A 3 8.64 0.96 2.52
N TYR A 4 9.43 1.81 1.85
CA TYR A 4 10.60 2.42 2.49
C TYR A 4 10.21 3.32 3.66
N LEU A 5 9.21 4.20 3.49
CA LEU A 5 8.76 5.09 4.57
C LEU A 5 8.24 4.32 5.79
N MET A 6 7.51 3.23 5.55
CA MET A 6 7.06 2.34 6.63
C MET A 6 8.25 1.78 7.42
N ILE A 7 9.25 1.24 6.73
CA ILE A 7 10.44 0.69 7.38
C ILE A 7 11.27 1.78 8.06
N ASN A 8 11.40 2.95 7.42
CA ASN A 8 12.12 4.07 8.01
C ASN A 8 11.51 4.50 9.34
N GLN A 9 10.17 4.60 9.39
CA GLN A 9 9.43 4.89 10.62
C GLN A 9 9.66 3.83 11.70
N LEU A 10 9.60 2.55 11.33
CA LEU A 10 9.86 1.44 12.26
C LEU A 10 11.32 1.40 12.74
N ALA A 11 12.25 1.89 11.95
CA ALA A 11 13.65 1.99 12.28
C ALA A 11 14.00 3.25 13.10
N GLY A 12 13.02 4.08 13.43
CA GLY A 12 13.20 5.31 14.23
C GLY A 12 13.51 6.56 13.40
N GLY A 13 13.27 6.52 12.09
CA GLY A 13 13.30 7.69 11.20
C GLY A 13 11.91 8.32 11.04
N ASP A 14 11.85 9.34 10.21
CA ASP A 14 10.64 10.04 9.79
C ASP A 14 10.81 10.60 8.36
N ILE A 15 9.90 11.45 7.90
CA ILE A 15 9.98 12.04 6.55
C ILE A 15 11.15 13.02 6.36
N ASP A 16 11.75 13.52 7.44
CA ASP A 16 12.90 14.44 7.42
C ASP A 16 14.23 13.72 7.72
N ASN A 17 14.16 12.56 8.37
CA ASN A 17 15.31 11.71 8.66
C ASN A 17 15.14 10.33 8.01
N LEU A 18 15.67 10.17 6.81
CA LEU A 18 15.53 8.97 5.99
C LEU A 18 16.64 7.93 6.21
N GLN A 19 17.73 8.27 6.91
CA GLN A 19 18.90 7.40 7.06
C GLN A 19 18.60 6.06 7.78
N PRO A 20 17.77 6.00 8.85
CA PRO A 20 17.49 4.74 9.55
C PRO A 20 16.92 3.64 8.66
N GLY A 21 16.02 4.00 7.71
CA GLY A 21 15.49 3.06 6.73
C GLY A 21 16.58 2.51 5.80
N LEU A 22 17.48 3.38 5.32
CA LEU A 22 18.57 2.97 4.44
C LEU A 22 19.54 2.03 5.15
N ASP A 23 19.86 2.30 6.40
CA ASP A 23 20.70 1.44 7.24
C ASP A 23 20.06 0.07 7.49
N PHE A 24 18.74 0.03 7.64
CA PHE A 24 18.00 -1.23 7.74
C PHE A 24 18.11 -2.06 6.46
N PHE A 25 17.87 -1.46 5.30
CA PHE A 25 17.97 -2.17 4.01
C PHE A 25 19.41 -2.60 3.72
N LYS A 26 20.40 -1.78 4.11
CA LYS A 26 21.81 -2.17 4.01
C LYS A 26 22.09 -3.43 4.83
N LYS A 27 21.61 -3.52 6.05
CA LYS A 27 21.76 -4.72 6.89
C LYS A 27 21.11 -5.94 6.25
N LEU A 28 19.88 -5.79 5.66
CA LEU A 28 19.24 -6.88 4.95
C LEU A 28 20.09 -7.38 3.77
N LYS A 29 20.69 -6.46 3.00
CA LYS A 29 21.57 -6.80 1.89
C LYS A 29 22.84 -7.50 2.39
N ASP A 30 23.53 -6.93 3.38
CA ASP A 30 24.76 -7.47 3.93
C ASP A 30 24.57 -8.90 4.50
N CYS A 31 23.37 -9.21 5.00
CA CYS A 31 22.99 -10.55 5.45
C CYS A 31 22.47 -11.48 4.32
N GLY A 32 22.41 -11.02 3.08
CA GLY A 32 21.86 -11.78 1.94
C GLY A 32 20.34 -12.00 1.97
N ASN A 33 19.60 -11.20 2.74
CA ASN A 33 18.16 -11.32 2.92
C ASN A 33 17.34 -10.31 2.10
N LEU A 34 17.99 -9.42 1.34
CA LEU A 34 17.33 -8.54 0.40
C LEU A 34 17.30 -9.20 -0.98
N THR A 35 16.11 -9.41 -1.52
CA THR A 35 15.92 -9.98 -2.85
C THR A 35 15.22 -8.99 -3.78
N THR A 36 15.52 -9.07 -5.06
CA THR A 36 14.89 -8.32 -6.16
C THR A 36 13.96 -9.20 -6.99
N VAL A 37 13.63 -10.41 -6.51
CA VAL A 37 12.69 -11.31 -7.18
C VAL A 37 11.30 -10.70 -7.18
N ASP A 38 10.63 -10.73 -8.32
CA ASP A 38 9.25 -10.27 -8.43
C ASP A 38 8.33 -11.05 -7.50
N VAL A 39 7.44 -10.33 -6.82
CA VAL A 39 6.46 -10.93 -5.91
C VAL A 39 5.30 -11.49 -6.72
N THR A 40 5.14 -12.79 -6.66
CA THR A 40 4.02 -13.52 -7.29
C THR A 40 3.59 -14.67 -6.38
N ASP A 41 2.39 -15.22 -6.61
CA ASP A 41 1.95 -16.47 -5.96
C ASP A 41 3.00 -17.59 -6.09
N GLY A 42 3.64 -17.68 -7.26
CA GLY A 42 4.64 -18.70 -7.53
C GLY A 42 5.94 -18.52 -6.72
N THR A 43 6.43 -17.29 -6.58
CA THR A 43 7.65 -17.01 -5.82
C THR A 43 7.43 -17.13 -4.30
N ILE A 44 6.21 -16.85 -3.83
CA ILE A 44 5.82 -17.09 -2.43
C ILE A 44 5.67 -18.60 -2.18
N ASP A 45 4.94 -19.31 -3.03
CA ASP A 45 4.68 -20.74 -2.91
C ASP A 45 5.97 -21.57 -2.95
N SER A 46 6.92 -21.19 -3.81
CA SER A 46 8.25 -21.84 -3.91
C SER A 46 9.21 -21.48 -2.77
N GLY A 47 8.83 -20.54 -1.88
CA GLY A 47 9.69 -20.08 -0.79
C GLY A 47 10.81 -19.11 -1.21
N GLN A 48 10.86 -18.65 -2.47
CA GLN A 48 11.80 -17.63 -2.91
C GLN A 48 11.52 -16.27 -2.26
N THR A 49 10.23 -16.00 -1.99
CA THR A 49 9.77 -14.77 -1.33
C THR A 49 9.19 -15.11 0.03
N GLY A 50 9.95 -14.92 1.09
CA GLY A 50 9.51 -15.22 2.47
C GLY A 50 8.81 -14.05 3.18
N VAL A 51 9.15 -12.81 2.83
CA VAL A 51 8.60 -11.58 3.40
C VAL A 51 8.44 -10.54 2.32
N VAL A 52 7.33 -9.83 2.33
CA VAL A 52 6.98 -8.78 1.35
C VAL A 52 6.57 -7.51 2.07
N MET A 53 7.02 -6.38 1.56
CA MET A 53 6.51 -5.05 1.92
C MET A 53 5.66 -4.54 0.76
N ASP A 54 4.35 -4.45 0.97
CA ASP A 54 3.41 -4.17 -0.10
C ASP A 54 2.12 -3.55 0.44
N TRP A 55 1.22 -3.18 -0.45
CA TRP A 55 -0.09 -2.71 -0.11
C TRP A 55 -0.96 -3.82 0.51
N THR A 56 -1.76 -3.45 1.49
CA THR A 56 -2.62 -4.38 2.23
C THR A 56 -3.61 -5.12 1.33
N TYR A 57 -4.16 -4.48 0.31
CA TYR A 57 -5.09 -5.11 -0.64
C TYR A 57 -4.42 -6.20 -1.49
N ASN A 58 -3.16 -6.01 -1.91
CA ASN A 58 -2.39 -7.05 -2.59
C ASN A 58 -2.18 -8.25 -1.66
N GLN A 59 -1.81 -7.99 -0.42
CA GLN A 59 -1.56 -9.04 0.56
C GLN A 59 -2.83 -9.81 0.96
N ALA A 60 -3.98 -9.14 0.99
CA ALA A 60 -5.27 -9.80 1.17
C ALA A 60 -5.59 -10.76 -0.01
N SER A 61 -5.27 -10.34 -1.23
CA SER A 61 -5.40 -11.18 -2.43
C SER A 61 -4.48 -12.40 -2.37
N TYR A 62 -3.19 -12.22 -2.05
CA TYR A 62 -2.23 -13.33 -1.89
C TYR A 62 -2.64 -14.28 -0.77
N GLN A 63 -3.12 -13.77 0.35
CA GLN A 63 -3.59 -14.63 1.45
C GLN A 63 -4.73 -15.54 1.01
N LYS A 64 -5.64 -15.05 0.17
CA LYS A 64 -6.76 -15.82 -0.37
C LYS A 64 -6.28 -16.89 -1.36
N SER A 65 -5.51 -16.51 -2.38
CA SER A 65 -5.05 -17.43 -3.44
C SER A 65 -4.08 -18.50 -2.91
N LEU A 66 -3.18 -18.13 -2.00
CA LEU A 66 -2.19 -19.03 -1.41
C LEU A 66 -2.82 -20.03 -0.42
N LYS A 67 -3.90 -19.63 0.25
CA LYS A 67 -4.65 -20.55 1.14
C LYS A 67 -5.18 -21.78 0.38
N GLU A 68 -5.62 -21.58 -0.86
CA GLU A 68 -6.11 -22.68 -1.72
C GLU A 68 -4.97 -23.67 -2.08
N LYS A 69 -3.72 -23.20 -2.05
CA LYS A 69 -2.52 -24.01 -2.25
C LYS A 69 -1.93 -24.60 -0.96
N GLY A 70 -2.57 -24.36 0.19
CA GLY A 70 -2.09 -24.82 1.49
C GLY A 70 -0.99 -23.96 2.11
N VAL A 71 -0.66 -22.80 1.53
CA VAL A 71 0.34 -21.87 2.06
C VAL A 71 -0.31 -20.96 3.09
N ASN A 72 0.24 -20.93 4.30
CA ASN A 72 -0.25 -20.07 5.40
C ASN A 72 0.38 -18.68 5.32
N TRP A 73 -0.03 -17.88 4.34
CA TRP A 73 0.41 -16.52 4.17
C TRP A 73 -0.34 -15.57 5.09
N LYS A 74 0.38 -14.68 5.79
CA LYS A 74 -0.20 -13.69 6.71
C LYS A 74 0.42 -12.34 6.46
N TYR A 75 -0.38 -11.29 6.61
CA TYR A 75 0.11 -9.93 6.58
C TYR A 75 -0.20 -9.21 7.89
N LYS A 76 0.53 -8.17 8.17
CA LYS A 76 0.39 -7.36 9.37
C LYS A 76 0.68 -5.89 9.05
N THR A 77 -0.12 -5.02 9.64
CA THR A 77 0.13 -3.58 9.72
C THR A 77 0.78 -3.23 11.05
N PHE A 78 1.47 -2.10 11.12
CA PHE A 78 2.16 -1.64 12.32
C PHE A 78 1.59 -0.30 12.75
N LYS A 79 1.28 -0.18 14.01
CA LYS A 79 0.81 1.08 14.61
C LYS A 79 1.84 2.19 14.36
N ASN A 80 1.38 3.38 13.97
CA ASN A 80 2.19 4.57 13.67
C ASN A 80 3.22 4.41 12.53
N ALA A 81 3.15 3.34 11.74
CA ALA A 81 4.05 3.13 10.61
C ALA A 81 3.30 2.73 9.33
N GLN A 82 1.97 2.86 9.31
CA GLN A 82 1.18 2.69 8.10
C GLN A 82 1.33 3.92 7.22
N VAL A 83 1.52 3.71 5.93
CA VAL A 83 1.52 4.78 4.93
C VAL A 83 0.21 4.72 4.18
N VAL A 84 -0.53 5.82 4.19
CA VAL A 84 -1.83 5.94 3.51
C VAL A 84 -1.64 6.76 2.26
N SER A 85 -2.22 6.31 1.15
CA SER A 85 -2.24 7.02 -0.12
C SER A 85 -3.62 6.93 -0.76
N TYR A 86 -3.96 7.93 -1.56
CA TYR A 86 -5.24 8.01 -2.26
C TYR A 86 -5.00 7.94 -3.76
N TYR A 87 -5.90 7.24 -4.47
CA TYR A 87 -5.96 7.29 -5.91
C TYR A 87 -6.77 8.52 -6.34
N ASN A 88 -6.25 9.23 -7.31
CA ASN A 88 -6.91 10.40 -7.88
C ASN A 88 -7.59 10.00 -9.21
N GLN A 89 -8.81 10.48 -9.41
CA GLN A 89 -9.52 10.39 -10.68
C GLN A 89 -9.31 11.68 -11.48
N ALA A 90 -9.18 11.55 -12.78
CA ALA A 90 -9.09 12.70 -13.66
C ALA A 90 -9.75 12.38 -15.02
N ILE A 91 -10.49 13.34 -15.56
CA ILE A 91 -11.04 13.26 -16.90
C ILE A 91 -10.13 14.06 -17.83
N ASN A 92 -9.66 13.42 -18.90
CA ASN A 92 -8.86 14.11 -19.91
C ASN A 92 -9.68 15.24 -20.53
N VAL A 93 -9.07 16.42 -20.71
CA VAL A 93 -9.71 17.60 -21.31
C VAL A 93 -10.22 17.30 -22.74
N ASP A 94 -9.50 16.43 -23.46
CA ASP A 94 -9.85 15.99 -24.82
C ASP A 94 -10.57 14.63 -24.85
N ALA A 95 -11.24 14.26 -23.75
CA ALA A 95 -11.96 13.00 -23.68
C ALA A 95 -13.01 12.91 -24.81
N PRO A 96 -13.06 11.82 -25.61
CA PRO A 96 -14.01 11.69 -26.73
C PRO A 96 -15.48 11.59 -26.25
N HIS A 97 -15.69 11.17 -25.00
CA HIS A 97 -17.00 11.01 -24.38
C HIS A 97 -17.05 11.61 -22.98
N PRO A 98 -16.92 12.95 -22.81
CA PRO A 98 -16.74 13.57 -21.50
C PRO A 98 -17.95 13.40 -20.58
N ALA A 99 -19.15 13.32 -21.11
CA ALA A 99 -20.37 13.07 -20.31
C ALA A 99 -20.38 11.65 -19.71
N ALA A 100 -19.98 10.66 -20.49
CA ALA A 100 -19.86 9.28 -20.00
C ALA A 100 -18.73 9.15 -18.97
N ALA A 101 -17.61 9.84 -19.17
CA ALA A 101 -16.51 9.86 -18.22
C ALA A 101 -16.94 10.47 -16.86
N ARG A 102 -17.72 11.56 -16.87
CA ARG A 102 -18.26 12.17 -15.64
C ARG A 102 -19.25 11.25 -14.93
N LEU A 103 -20.15 10.60 -15.69
CA LEU A 103 -21.08 9.63 -15.13
C LEU A 103 -20.35 8.45 -14.47
N TRP A 104 -19.28 7.98 -15.10
CA TRP A 104 -18.43 6.95 -14.52
C TRP A 104 -17.73 7.43 -13.24
N GLU A 105 -17.20 8.63 -13.22
CA GLU A 105 -16.57 9.22 -12.06
C GLU A 105 -17.55 9.36 -10.89
N GLU A 106 -18.79 9.86 -11.14
CA GLU A 106 -19.84 9.90 -10.12
C GLU A 106 -20.22 8.50 -9.61
N TYR A 107 -20.29 7.51 -10.49
CA TYR A 107 -20.55 6.13 -10.09
C TYR A 107 -19.46 5.58 -9.15
N LEU A 108 -18.18 5.90 -9.40
CA LEU A 108 -17.09 5.46 -8.53
C LEU A 108 -17.21 5.97 -7.08
N TYR A 109 -17.91 7.08 -6.87
CA TYR A 109 -18.20 7.61 -5.52
C TYR A 109 -19.56 7.16 -4.97
N SER A 110 -20.28 6.29 -5.67
CA SER A 110 -21.49 5.68 -5.11
C SER A 110 -21.14 4.64 -4.03
N ALA A 111 -22.08 4.40 -3.11
CA ALA A 111 -21.90 3.35 -2.09
C ALA A 111 -21.65 1.97 -2.71
N ASP A 112 -22.30 1.66 -3.83
CA ASP A 112 -22.11 0.39 -4.54
C ASP A 112 -20.67 0.22 -5.02
N ALA A 113 -20.11 1.19 -5.74
CA ALA A 113 -18.76 1.13 -6.25
C ALA A 113 -17.73 1.17 -5.11
N GLN A 114 -17.96 1.96 -4.08
CA GLN A 114 -17.08 2.04 -2.91
C GLN A 114 -17.06 0.71 -2.12
N ASN A 115 -18.18 -0.01 -2.04
CA ASN A 115 -18.21 -1.36 -1.46
C ASN A 115 -17.45 -2.39 -2.32
N GLU A 116 -17.44 -2.27 -3.65
CA GLU A 116 -16.62 -3.15 -4.49
C GLU A 116 -15.11 -2.93 -4.25
N TRP A 117 -14.66 -1.68 -4.11
CA TRP A 117 -13.28 -1.39 -3.68
C TRP A 117 -12.98 -2.00 -2.31
N PHE A 118 -13.93 -1.90 -1.38
CA PHE A 118 -13.79 -2.44 -0.04
C PHE A 118 -13.64 -3.96 -0.04
N LYS A 119 -14.48 -4.66 -0.79
CA LYS A 119 -14.39 -6.12 -0.99
C LYS A 119 -13.07 -6.53 -1.66
N GLY A 120 -12.51 -5.65 -2.50
CA GLY A 120 -11.18 -5.80 -3.09
C GLY A 120 -10.01 -5.55 -2.12
N GLY A 121 -10.29 -5.17 -0.87
CA GLY A 121 -9.30 -4.95 0.19
C GLY A 121 -8.78 -3.51 0.29
N ALA A 122 -9.31 -2.57 -0.49
CA ALA A 122 -8.98 -1.14 -0.39
C ALA A 122 -10.06 -0.42 0.42
N ASN A 123 -9.66 0.34 1.44
CA ASN A 123 -10.61 1.11 2.21
C ASN A 123 -11.27 2.20 1.34
N PRO A 124 -12.61 2.30 1.33
CA PRO A 124 -13.31 3.35 0.62
C PRO A 124 -12.93 4.74 1.12
N VAL A 125 -12.83 5.72 0.23
CA VAL A 125 -12.62 7.13 0.63
C VAL A 125 -13.82 7.69 1.40
N LEU A 126 -15.01 7.10 1.21
CA LEU A 126 -16.26 7.46 1.89
C LEU A 126 -16.56 6.54 3.09
N LEU A 127 -15.59 5.78 3.59
CA LEU A 127 -15.84 4.73 4.59
C LEU A 127 -16.58 5.25 5.82
N ASP A 128 -16.23 6.42 6.32
CA ASP A 128 -16.82 6.94 7.55
C ASP A 128 -18.27 7.39 7.32
N SER A 129 -18.58 8.10 6.24
CA SER A 129 -19.97 8.44 5.89
C SER A 129 -20.80 7.19 5.59
N MET A 130 -20.23 6.17 4.93
CA MET A 130 -20.91 4.90 4.66
C MET A 130 -21.20 4.10 5.95
N LYS A 131 -20.40 4.26 6.99
CA LYS A 131 -20.70 3.70 8.33
C LYS A 131 -21.84 4.45 8.99
N GLU A 132 -21.85 5.78 8.89
CA GLU A 132 -22.87 6.65 9.51
C GLU A 132 -24.26 6.43 8.86
N ASP A 133 -24.32 6.31 7.55
CA ASP A 133 -25.58 6.11 6.82
C ASP A 133 -26.00 4.65 6.63
N GLY A 134 -25.14 3.70 7.07
CA GLY A 134 -25.41 2.27 7.05
C GLY A 134 -25.27 1.61 5.68
N THR A 135 -24.65 2.26 4.69
CA THR A 135 -24.45 1.74 3.33
C THR A 135 -23.19 0.89 3.17
N VAL A 136 -22.31 0.83 4.19
CA VAL A 136 -21.10 0.00 4.15
C VAL A 136 -21.42 -1.48 4.21
N ASP A 137 -20.70 -2.29 3.41
CA ASP A 137 -20.78 -3.76 3.47
C ASP A 137 -20.30 -4.26 4.84
N GLN A 138 -21.25 -4.77 5.64
CA GLN A 138 -21.01 -5.15 7.03
C GLN A 138 -20.13 -6.38 7.18
N ASP A 139 -20.11 -7.27 6.21
CA ASP A 139 -19.29 -8.49 6.28
C ASP A 139 -17.82 -8.15 5.96
N THR A 140 -17.58 -7.30 4.99
CA THR A 140 -16.25 -6.77 4.69
C THR A 140 -15.72 -5.95 5.86
N LEU A 141 -16.56 -5.12 6.50
CA LEU A 141 -16.17 -4.27 7.63
C LEU A 141 -15.62 -5.08 8.81
N LYS A 142 -16.14 -6.29 9.08
CA LYS A 142 -15.68 -7.17 10.16
C LYS A 142 -14.23 -7.64 10.00
N SER A 143 -13.75 -7.71 8.75
CA SER A 143 -12.40 -8.19 8.40
C SER A 143 -11.50 -7.07 7.86
N ALA A 144 -12.00 -5.85 7.80
CA ALA A 144 -11.27 -4.73 7.26
C ALA A 144 -10.04 -4.37 8.10
N ILE A 145 -9.00 -3.94 7.42
CA ILE A 145 -7.80 -3.44 8.07
C ILE A 145 -8.09 -2.03 8.58
N THR A 146 -7.95 -1.85 9.87
CA THR A 146 -8.05 -0.53 10.50
C THR A 146 -6.70 0.15 10.55
N ILE A 147 -6.70 1.47 10.34
CA ILE A 147 -5.52 2.31 10.58
C ILE A 147 -5.39 2.50 12.08
N GLU A 148 -4.25 2.09 12.64
CA GLU A 148 -3.96 2.22 14.06
C GLU A 148 -2.93 3.32 14.32
N GLY A 149 -3.29 4.28 15.17
CA GLY A 149 -2.45 5.43 15.48
C GLY A 149 -2.37 6.43 14.33
N ASP A 150 -1.29 7.20 14.28
CA ASP A 150 -1.08 8.23 13.26
C ASP A 150 -0.33 7.63 12.06
N PRO A 151 -0.96 7.57 10.87
CA PRO A 151 -0.28 7.10 9.68
C PRO A 151 0.80 8.08 9.25
N VAL A 152 1.83 7.57 8.59
CA VAL A 152 2.84 8.42 7.94
C VAL A 152 2.16 9.15 6.78
N SER A 153 2.15 10.48 6.86
CA SER A 153 1.62 11.36 5.83
C SER A 153 2.73 12.24 5.26
N TYR A 154 2.60 12.60 4.00
CA TYR A 154 3.56 13.44 3.30
C TYR A 154 2.85 14.26 2.21
N THR A 155 3.41 15.43 1.90
CA THR A 155 2.94 16.30 0.80
C THR A 155 3.58 15.88 -0.54
N ASN A 156 3.13 16.47 -1.63
CA ASN A 156 3.78 16.29 -2.93
C ASN A 156 5.22 16.80 -2.94
N GLU A 157 5.51 17.87 -2.21
CA GLU A 157 6.85 18.42 -2.05
C GLU A 157 7.75 17.43 -1.29
N ASP A 158 7.26 16.88 -0.19
CA ASP A 158 7.94 15.82 0.55
C ASP A 158 8.21 14.60 -0.34
N SER A 159 7.21 14.18 -1.12
CA SER A 159 7.36 13.05 -2.05
C SER A 159 8.50 13.28 -3.05
N THR A 160 8.60 14.47 -3.61
CA THR A 160 9.68 14.84 -4.52
C THR A 160 11.03 14.79 -3.81
N ARG A 161 11.15 15.46 -2.68
CA ARG A 161 12.38 15.52 -1.85
C ARG A 161 12.85 14.11 -1.43
N ILE A 162 11.94 13.29 -0.95
CA ILE A 162 12.23 11.92 -0.51
C ILE A 162 12.66 11.05 -1.69
N THR A 163 11.99 11.18 -2.84
CA THR A 163 12.35 10.44 -4.06
C THR A 163 13.75 10.80 -4.54
N GLU A 164 14.09 12.08 -4.61
CA GLU A 164 15.42 12.55 -4.98
C GLU A 164 16.49 12.06 -3.99
N TRP A 165 16.18 12.09 -2.69
CA TRP A 165 17.09 11.58 -1.68
C TRP A 165 17.34 10.07 -1.86
N LEU A 166 16.29 9.29 -2.10
CA LEU A 166 16.40 7.85 -2.34
C LEU A 166 17.23 7.55 -3.60
N GLN A 167 16.96 8.22 -4.72
CA GLN A 167 17.73 8.08 -5.96
C GLN A 167 19.22 8.37 -5.76
N ASN A 168 19.55 9.35 -4.94
CA ASN A 168 20.92 9.76 -4.70
C ASN A 168 21.68 8.83 -3.74
N ASN A 169 20.98 8.09 -2.87
CA ASN A 169 21.60 7.34 -1.78
C ASN A 169 21.42 5.81 -1.88
N TRP A 170 20.33 5.34 -2.51
CA TRP A 170 20.02 3.91 -2.59
C TRP A 170 21.12 3.14 -3.33
N ASP A 171 21.42 3.51 -4.56
CA ASP A 171 22.41 2.79 -5.38
C ASP A 171 23.82 2.82 -4.80
N LYS A 172 24.18 3.89 -4.12
CA LYS A 172 25.48 4.02 -3.45
C LYS A 172 25.61 3.10 -2.24
N THR A 173 24.50 2.83 -1.55
CA THR A 173 24.49 2.10 -0.27
C THR A 173 24.09 0.66 -0.45
N ILE A 174 23.06 0.43 -1.27
CA ILE A 174 22.49 -0.89 -1.52
C ILE A 174 23.07 -1.48 -2.80
N GLY A 175 23.26 -0.66 -3.86
CA GLY A 175 23.67 -1.11 -5.19
C GLY A 175 22.54 -1.85 -5.91
N ASN A 176 22.82 -2.28 -7.11
CA ASN A 176 21.94 -3.14 -7.90
C ASN A 176 22.06 -4.60 -7.47
#